data_c22ed3c68b73d1acb5f3244d1c2680bc
#
_entry.id   c22ed3c68b73d1acb5f3244d1c2680bc
#
_cell.length_a   1.000
_cell.length_b   1.000
_cell.length_c   1.000
_cell.angle_alpha   90.00
_cell.angle_beta   90.00
_cell.angle_gamma   90.00
#
_symmetry.space_group_name_H-M   'P 1'
#
loop_
_entity.id
_entity.type
_entity.pdbx_description
1 polymer ?
#
loop_
_entity_poly.entity_id
_entity_poly.type
_entity_poly.pdbx_seq_one_letter_code
_entity_poly.pdbx_strand_id
1 'polypeptide(L)'
;FSEHFSSEISKSRLIACPGCYPTSSLSVLIPFLKQGLIESDGIIIDAKSGTSGGGRNPNEQLLLSECSESIKPYGVMGHRHTAEIESICSHFAGHEVNLQFTPHLVPMVRGILSTVYARLRDPGLTADDCKIVIEAFYKNQPFIDIVPVGIYPSTKWVRHTNKIMISVQVDKRNGRIVLMSVIDNLLKGQAGQAI
;
A
#
# COMPACT_ATOMS: atom_id res chain seq x y z
N PHE A 1 -10.01 -2.90 -7.09
CA PHE A 1 -8.67 -2.78 -7.71
C PHE A 1 -8.75 -2.96 -9.21
N SER A 2 -8.87 -1.86 -9.98
CA SER A 2 -8.94 -1.89 -11.45
C SER A 2 -7.67 -2.48 -12.07
N GLU A 3 -6.52 -2.28 -11.47
CA GLU A 3 -5.23 -2.78 -11.93
C GLU A 3 -5.09 -4.31 -11.86
N HIS A 4 -5.95 -4.97 -11.07
CA HIS A 4 -5.86 -6.42 -10.83
C HIS A 4 -7.08 -7.20 -11.28
N PHE A 5 -8.27 -6.57 -11.23
CA PHE A 5 -9.58 -7.21 -11.44
C PHE A 5 -10.39 -6.56 -12.56
N SER A 6 -9.74 -5.94 -13.56
CA SER A 6 -10.45 -5.22 -14.63
C SER A 6 -11.42 -6.12 -15.42
N SER A 7 -11.06 -7.38 -15.66
CA SER A 7 -11.91 -8.34 -16.37
C SER A 7 -13.14 -8.76 -15.56
N GLU A 8 -13.01 -8.86 -14.25
CA GLU A 8 -14.10 -9.18 -13.32
C GLU A 8 -15.01 -7.97 -13.13
N ILE A 9 -14.41 -6.79 -12.95
CA ILE A 9 -15.13 -5.53 -12.77
C ILE A 9 -16.01 -5.23 -13.99
N SER A 10 -15.50 -5.42 -15.22
CA SER A 10 -16.26 -5.15 -16.45
C SER A 10 -17.52 -6.00 -16.61
N LYS A 11 -17.61 -7.12 -15.90
CA LYS A 11 -18.75 -8.06 -15.94
C LYS A 11 -19.63 -7.97 -14.68
N SER A 12 -19.21 -7.20 -13.69
CA SER A 12 -19.88 -7.15 -12.39
C SER A 12 -20.95 -6.06 -12.35
N ARG A 13 -22.08 -6.38 -11.70
CA ARG A 13 -23.15 -5.41 -11.40
C ARG A 13 -22.98 -4.71 -10.04
N LEU A 14 -22.14 -5.27 -9.19
CA LEU A 14 -21.81 -4.74 -7.86
C LEU A 14 -20.30 -4.75 -7.71
N ILE A 15 -19.72 -3.62 -7.38
CA ILE A 15 -18.27 -3.44 -7.25
C ILE A 15 -17.98 -2.94 -5.84
N ALA A 16 -17.13 -3.66 -5.12
CA ALA A 16 -16.58 -3.22 -3.85
C ALA A 16 -15.33 -2.38 -4.11
N CYS A 17 -15.32 -1.13 -3.65
CA CYS A 17 -14.16 -0.27 -3.74
C CYS A 17 -13.21 -0.56 -2.57
N PRO A 18 -11.90 -0.70 -2.82
CA PRO A 18 -10.92 -0.94 -1.77
C PRO A 18 -10.78 0.26 -0.83
N GLY A 19 -10.36 0.00 0.40
CA GLY A 19 -9.93 1.05 1.31
C GLY A 19 -8.61 1.70 0.89
N CYS A 20 -8.31 2.89 1.43
CA CYS A 20 -7.12 3.65 1.05
C CYS A 20 -5.80 2.96 1.44
N TYR A 21 -5.72 2.37 2.64
CA TYR A 21 -4.56 1.59 3.04
C TYR A 21 -4.41 0.28 2.24
N PRO A 22 -5.47 -0.51 2.00
CA PRO A 22 -5.42 -1.62 1.07
C PRO A 22 -4.90 -1.22 -0.30
N THR A 23 -5.40 -0.12 -0.89
CA THR A 23 -4.92 0.37 -2.19
C THR A 23 -3.40 0.62 -2.17
N SER A 24 -2.89 1.32 -1.16
CA SER A 24 -1.48 1.62 -1.04
C SER A 24 -0.62 0.36 -0.83
N SER A 25 -1.02 -0.50 0.13
CA SER A 25 -0.21 -1.64 0.56
C SER A 25 -0.23 -2.79 -0.46
N LEU A 26 -1.40 -3.09 -1.02
CA LEU A 26 -1.55 -4.22 -1.94
C LEU A 26 -0.91 -3.95 -3.29
N SER A 27 -0.87 -2.69 -3.74
CA SER A 27 -0.16 -2.34 -4.98
C SER A 27 1.34 -2.66 -4.95
N VAL A 28 1.95 -2.80 -3.79
CA VAL A 28 3.34 -3.22 -3.68
C VAL A 28 3.49 -4.70 -3.32
N LEU A 29 2.50 -5.31 -2.66
CA LEU A 29 2.59 -6.72 -2.22
C LEU A 29 2.19 -7.71 -3.30
N ILE A 30 1.10 -7.42 -4.05
CA ILE A 30 0.52 -8.36 -5.02
C ILE A 30 1.53 -8.86 -6.05
N PRO A 31 2.38 -8.02 -6.67
CA PRO A 31 3.35 -8.50 -7.65
C PRO A 31 4.28 -9.59 -7.11
N PHE A 32 4.73 -9.45 -5.87
CA PHE A 32 5.67 -10.37 -5.23
C PHE A 32 4.99 -11.62 -4.68
N LEU A 33 3.80 -11.50 -4.08
CA LEU A 33 3.02 -12.65 -3.61
C LEU A 33 2.58 -13.54 -4.77
N LYS A 34 2.05 -12.96 -5.83
CA LYS A 34 1.58 -13.69 -7.02
C LYS A 34 2.70 -14.48 -7.71
N GLN A 35 3.93 -13.98 -7.65
CA GLN A 35 5.10 -14.63 -8.23
C GLN A 35 5.86 -15.51 -7.22
N GLY A 36 5.42 -15.58 -5.97
CA GLY A 36 6.05 -16.38 -4.94
C GLY A 36 7.46 -15.92 -4.57
N LEU A 37 7.79 -14.63 -4.71
CA LEU A 37 9.12 -14.08 -4.48
C LEU A 37 9.37 -13.68 -3.02
N ILE A 38 8.32 -13.52 -2.23
CA ILE A 38 8.41 -13.20 -0.81
C ILE A 38 7.75 -14.30 0.03
N GLU A 39 8.21 -14.42 1.27
CA GLU A 39 7.52 -15.25 2.26
C GLU A 39 6.18 -14.59 2.62
N SER A 40 5.16 -15.42 2.82
CA SER A 40 3.84 -14.97 3.27
C SER A 40 3.74 -14.78 4.78
N ASP A 41 4.73 -15.27 5.52
CA ASP A 41 4.87 -15.06 6.95
C ASP A 41 5.79 -13.87 7.26
N GLY A 42 5.48 -13.18 8.37
CA GLY A 42 6.29 -12.05 8.84
C GLY A 42 6.23 -10.80 7.96
N ILE A 43 5.17 -10.64 7.17
CA ILE A 43 4.89 -9.40 6.44
C ILE A 43 4.47 -8.33 7.45
N ILE A 44 5.10 -7.16 7.39
CA ILE A 44 4.80 -6.01 8.23
C ILE A 44 4.46 -4.83 7.33
N ILE A 45 3.32 -4.20 7.58
CA ILE A 45 2.88 -2.97 6.92
C ILE A 45 2.84 -1.87 7.96
N ASP A 46 3.74 -0.92 7.84
CA ASP A 46 3.82 0.27 8.67
C ASP A 46 3.39 1.49 7.82
N ALA A 47 2.16 1.96 8.05
CA ALA A 47 1.53 2.95 7.18
C ALA A 47 1.23 4.26 7.91
N LYS A 48 1.43 5.38 7.22
CA LYS A 48 1.21 6.74 7.71
C LYS A 48 0.12 7.39 6.86
N SER A 49 -0.93 7.93 7.50
CA SER A 49 -2.04 8.62 6.81
C SER A 49 -2.28 10.01 7.34
N GLY A 50 -2.60 10.92 6.42
CA GLY A 50 -3.16 12.21 6.78
C GLY A 50 -4.57 12.10 7.38
N THR A 51 -4.98 13.16 8.07
CA THR A 51 -6.23 13.25 8.87
C THR A 51 -7.50 13.11 8.05
N SER A 52 -7.49 13.50 6.77
CA SER A 52 -8.67 13.41 5.89
C SER A 52 -9.17 11.99 5.66
N GLY A 53 -8.35 10.96 5.95
CA GLY A 53 -8.75 9.55 5.91
C GLY A 53 -9.81 9.17 6.95
N GLY A 54 -9.95 9.95 8.01
CA GLY A 54 -10.99 9.76 9.03
C GLY A 54 -12.40 10.15 8.60
N GLY A 55 -12.55 10.79 7.42
CA GLY A 55 -13.84 11.20 6.88
C GLY A 55 -14.38 12.49 7.53
N ARG A 56 -15.70 12.71 7.41
CA ARG A 56 -16.38 13.95 7.83
C ARG A 56 -16.96 13.89 9.24
N ASN A 57 -17.01 12.72 9.85
CA ASN A 57 -17.52 12.59 11.21
C ASN A 57 -16.58 13.27 12.21
N PRO A 58 -17.08 14.17 13.07
CA PRO A 58 -16.27 14.79 14.11
C PRO A 58 -15.63 13.73 15.00
N ASN A 59 -14.33 13.84 15.20
CA ASN A 59 -13.56 12.96 16.08
C ASN A 59 -12.47 13.81 16.76
N GLU A 60 -12.40 13.73 18.07
CA GLU A 60 -11.42 14.48 18.88
C GLU A 60 -9.99 14.29 18.37
N GLN A 61 -9.63 13.05 18.01
CA GLN A 61 -8.29 12.72 17.52
C GLN A 61 -7.93 13.39 16.17
N LEU A 62 -8.92 13.90 15.46
CA LEU A 62 -8.75 14.59 14.16
C LEU A 62 -8.83 16.11 14.29
N LEU A 63 -9.04 16.63 15.49
CA LEU A 63 -8.97 18.08 15.74
C LEU A 63 -7.57 18.59 15.47
N LEU A 64 -7.46 19.79 14.90
CA LEU A 64 -6.16 20.38 14.58
C LEU A 64 -5.26 20.50 15.81
N SER A 65 -5.84 20.85 16.98
CA SER A 65 -5.13 20.91 18.26
C SER A 65 -4.53 19.58 18.71
N GLU A 66 -5.16 18.46 18.33
CA GLU A 66 -4.75 17.11 18.76
C GLU A 66 -3.83 16.43 17.77
N CYS A 67 -4.00 16.69 16.47
CA CYS A 67 -3.20 16.03 15.43
C CYS A 67 -2.03 16.87 14.93
N SER A 68 -2.00 18.20 15.22
CA SER A 68 -0.86 19.04 14.85
C SER A 68 0.39 18.63 15.61
N GLU A 69 1.53 18.54 14.89
CA GLU A 69 2.84 18.15 15.44
C GLU A 69 2.85 16.82 16.21
N SER A 70 1.87 15.94 15.93
CA SER A 70 1.70 14.66 16.61
C SER A 70 1.67 13.50 15.61
N ILE A 71 2.38 12.44 15.90
CA ILE A 71 2.32 11.17 15.17
C ILE A 71 1.93 10.08 16.17
N LYS A 72 0.87 9.33 15.87
CA LYS A 72 0.46 8.23 16.75
C LYS A 72 -0.08 7.03 15.97
N PRO A 73 0.20 5.80 16.42
CA PRO A 73 -0.47 4.62 15.90
C PRO A 73 -1.95 4.61 16.34
N TYR A 74 -2.80 3.99 15.54
CA TYR A 74 -4.20 3.77 15.90
C TYR A 74 -4.69 2.45 15.32
N GLY A 75 -5.75 1.88 15.92
CA GLY A 75 -6.37 0.64 15.44
C GLY A 75 -5.40 -0.54 15.37
N VAL A 76 -4.33 -0.53 16.15
CA VAL A 76 -3.36 -1.64 16.20
C VAL A 76 -4.08 -2.92 16.59
N MET A 77 -3.87 -4.02 15.86
CA MET A 77 -4.52 -5.33 16.02
C MET A 77 -6.04 -5.37 15.71
N GLY A 78 -6.69 -4.24 15.44
CA GLY A 78 -8.15 -4.19 15.24
C GLY A 78 -8.63 -3.28 14.11
N HIS A 79 -7.74 -2.84 13.23
CA HIS A 79 -8.14 -1.98 12.12
C HIS A 79 -8.92 -2.78 11.04
N ARG A 80 -10.07 -2.25 10.60
CA ARG A 80 -10.94 -2.92 9.61
C ARG A 80 -10.24 -3.29 8.30
N HIS A 81 -9.22 -2.54 7.88
CA HIS A 81 -8.47 -2.82 6.66
C HIS A 81 -7.53 -4.02 6.79
N THR A 82 -7.21 -4.49 8.01
CA THR A 82 -6.37 -5.68 8.19
C THR A 82 -6.98 -6.88 7.48
N ALA A 83 -8.24 -7.18 7.77
CA ALA A 83 -8.94 -8.31 7.15
C ALA A 83 -9.05 -8.18 5.62
N GLU A 84 -9.25 -6.95 5.11
CA GLU A 84 -9.29 -6.69 3.67
C GLU A 84 -7.93 -6.98 3.02
N ILE A 85 -6.83 -6.51 3.63
CA ILE A 85 -5.47 -6.72 3.11
C ILE A 85 -5.12 -8.21 3.14
N GLU A 86 -5.36 -8.90 4.26
CA GLU A 86 -5.09 -10.33 4.41
C GLU A 86 -5.90 -11.18 3.43
N SER A 87 -7.17 -10.87 3.23
CA SER A 87 -8.03 -11.56 2.26
C SER A 87 -7.49 -11.47 0.84
N ILE A 88 -7.08 -10.29 0.40
CA ILE A 88 -6.55 -10.09 -0.95
C ILE A 88 -5.14 -10.68 -1.08
N CYS A 89 -4.27 -10.52 -0.07
CA CYS A 89 -2.97 -11.18 -0.06
C CYS A 89 -3.11 -12.71 -0.19
N SER A 90 -4.03 -13.31 0.57
CA SER A 90 -4.31 -14.75 0.54
C SER A 90 -4.81 -15.21 -0.83
N HIS A 91 -5.68 -14.40 -1.47
CA HIS A 91 -6.16 -14.69 -2.82
C HIS A 91 -5.00 -14.79 -3.84
N PHE A 92 -4.05 -13.84 -3.80
CA PHE A 92 -2.93 -13.83 -4.74
C PHE A 92 -1.80 -14.80 -4.38
N ALA A 93 -1.64 -15.11 -3.09
CA ALA A 93 -0.68 -16.12 -2.63
C ALA A 93 -1.16 -17.56 -2.85
N GLY A 94 -2.48 -17.78 -2.97
CA GLY A 94 -3.08 -19.11 -3.08
C GLY A 94 -3.17 -19.88 -1.76
N HIS A 95 -2.87 -19.24 -0.64
CA HIS A 95 -2.98 -19.78 0.73
C HIS A 95 -3.18 -18.65 1.73
N GLU A 96 -3.53 -18.98 2.96
CA GLU A 96 -3.76 -17.98 4.02
C GLU A 96 -2.49 -17.16 4.30
N VAL A 97 -2.66 -15.84 4.36
CA VAL A 97 -1.62 -14.86 4.70
C VAL A 97 -2.07 -14.06 5.89
N ASN A 98 -1.32 -14.14 6.98
CA ASN A 98 -1.49 -13.32 8.16
C ASN A 98 -0.35 -12.29 8.23
N LEU A 99 -0.68 -11.03 8.48
CA LEU A 99 0.31 -9.96 8.48
C LEU A 99 0.11 -8.98 9.63
N GLN A 100 1.16 -8.24 9.94
CA GLN A 100 1.08 -7.15 10.91
C GLN A 100 0.82 -5.83 10.17
N PHE A 101 -0.35 -5.23 10.44
CA PHE A 101 -0.69 -3.90 9.95
C PHE A 101 -0.73 -2.88 11.09
N THR A 102 0.07 -1.84 10.97
CA THR A 102 0.15 -0.75 11.94
C THR A 102 -0.05 0.60 11.26
N PRO A 103 -1.27 1.14 11.26
CA PRO A 103 -1.53 2.48 10.73
C PRO A 103 -1.15 3.57 11.74
N HIS A 104 -0.66 4.70 11.22
CA HIS A 104 -0.36 5.89 12.01
C HIS A 104 -1.11 7.09 11.42
N LEU A 105 -1.60 7.94 12.31
CA LEU A 105 -2.06 9.26 11.98
C LEU A 105 -0.88 10.23 12.06
N VAL A 106 -0.68 11.03 11.01
CA VAL A 106 0.41 12.01 10.94
C VAL A 106 -0.15 13.41 10.67
N PRO A 107 0.58 14.49 11.05
CA PRO A 107 0.10 15.87 11.00
C PRO A 107 0.11 16.43 9.56
N MET A 108 -0.60 15.79 8.67
CA MET A 108 -0.85 16.26 7.31
C MET A 108 -2.33 16.04 6.94
N VAL A 109 -2.86 16.81 6.02
CA VAL A 109 -4.26 16.70 5.60
C VAL A 109 -4.44 15.48 4.70
N ARG A 110 -3.63 15.35 3.65
CA ARG A 110 -3.75 14.31 2.61
C ARG A 110 -2.47 13.54 2.43
N GLY A 111 -2.62 12.30 2.04
CA GLY A 111 -1.58 11.39 1.64
C GLY A 111 -1.50 10.15 2.51
N ILE A 112 -1.07 9.06 1.90
CA ILE A 112 -0.64 7.84 2.59
C ILE A 112 0.76 7.51 2.13
N LEU A 113 1.62 7.16 3.07
CA LEU A 113 2.87 6.44 2.85
C LEU A 113 2.73 5.08 3.52
N SER A 114 2.80 4.01 2.74
CA SER A 114 2.93 2.65 3.26
C SER A 114 4.36 2.17 3.08
N THR A 115 4.96 1.67 4.15
CA THR A 115 6.24 0.96 4.13
C THR A 115 5.98 -0.50 4.50
N VAL A 116 6.30 -1.39 3.59
CA VAL A 116 6.05 -2.82 3.74
C VAL A 116 7.38 -3.55 3.83
N TYR A 117 7.51 -4.40 4.82
CA TYR A 117 8.68 -5.25 5.04
C TYR A 117 8.26 -6.70 4.85
N ALA A 118 8.98 -7.42 3.99
CA ALA A 118 8.81 -8.85 3.80
C ALA A 118 10.18 -9.53 3.66
N ARG A 119 10.22 -10.84 3.80
CA ARG A 119 11.43 -11.63 3.57
C ARG A 119 11.43 -12.14 2.13
N LEU A 120 12.52 -11.96 1.42
CA LEU A 120 12.72 -12.58 0.10
C LEU A 120 12.93 -14.09 0.28
N ARG A 121 12.32 -14.89 -0.61
CA ARG A 121 12.59 -16.34 -0.68
C ARG A 121 13.97 -16.62 -1.24
N ASP A 122 14.40 -15.84 -2.23
CA ASP A 122 15.74 -15.85 -2.75
C ASP A 122 16.53 -14.64 -2.23
N PRO A 123 17.45 -14.81 -1.28
CA PRO A 123 18.26 -13.73 -0.75
C PRO A 123 19.27 -13.16 -1.77
N GLY A 124 19.45 -13.82 -2.91
CA GLY A 124 20.30 -13.35 -4.02
C GLY A 124 19.70 -12.21 -4.83
N LEU A 125 18.38 -12.04 -4.79
CA LEU A 125 17.70 -10.97 -5.52
C LEU A 125 18.18 -9.58 -5.08
N THR A 126 18.40 -8.71 -6.08
CA THR A 126 18.77 -7.31 -5.86
C THR A 126 17.53 -6.40 -5.92
N ALA A 127 17.71 -5.15 -5.50
CA ALA A 127 16.66 -4.14 -5.65
C ALA A 127 16.28 -3.90 -7.12
N ASP A 128 17.27 -3.98 -8.04
CA ASP A 128 17.03 -3.84 -9.47
C ASP A 128 16.24 -5.02 -10.04
N ASP A 129 16.53 -6.26 -9.62
CA ASP A 129 15.75 -7.43 -10.02
C ASP A 129 14.30 -7.30 -9.56
N CYS A 130 14.09 -6.90 -8.30
CA CYS A 130 12.76 -6.67 -7.76
C CYS A 130 12.02 -5.51 -8.46
N LYS A 131 12.76 -4.46 -8.87
CA LYS A 131 12.20 -3.35 -9.64
C LYS A 131 11.73 -3.82 -11.02
N ILE A 132 12.51 -4.63 -11.71
CA ILE A 132 12.12 -5.22 -13.01
C ILE A 132 10.83 -6.02 -12.89
N VAL A 133 10.68 -6.80 -11.82
CA VAL A 133 9.46 -7.58 -11.54
C VAL A 133 8.23 -6.67 -11.46
N ILE A 134 8.28 -5.61 -10.67
CA ILE A 134 7.12 -4.73 -10.47
C ILE A 134 6.85 -3.86 -11.71
N GLU A 135 7.87 -3.45 -12.43
CA GLU A 135 7.73 -2.73 -13.71
C GLU A 135 7.06 -3.60 -14.78
N ALA A 136 7.47 -4.86 -14.89
CA ALA A 136 6.85 -5.81 -15.82
C ALA A 136 5.39 -6.07 -15.45
N PHE A 137 5.09 -6.17 -14.16
CA PHE A 137 3.75 -6.41 -13.66
C PHE A 137 2.79 -5.26 -13.97
N TYR A 138 3.23 -4.01 -13.84
CA TYR A 138 2.44 -2.80 -14.05
C TYR A 138 2.68 -2.09 -15.39
N LYS A 139 3.29 -2.75 -16.36
CA LYS A 139 3.71 -2.15 -17.64
C LYS A 139 2.64 -1.31 -18.35
N ASN A 140 1.37 -1.70 -18.24
CA ASN A 140 0.26 -1.04 -18.94
C ASN A 140 -0.69 -0.30 -17.98
N GLN A 141 -0.24 0.02 -16.77
CA GLN A 141 -1.05 0.70 -15.76
C GLN A 141 -0.71 2.19 -15.68
N PRO A 142 -1.54 3.09 -16.25
CA PRO A 142 -1.19 4.50 -16.44
C PRO A 142 -1.10 5.29 -15.14
N PHE A 143 -1.63 4.76 -14.04
CA PHE A 143 -1.64 5.44 -12.74
C PHE A 143 -0.58 4.91 -11.77
N ILE A 144 0.29 4.00 -12.21
CA ILE A 144 1.36 3.44 -11.39
C ILE A 144 2.72 3.88 -11.94
N ASP A 145 3.48 4.62 -11.14
CA ASP A 145 4.83 5.07 -11.44
C ASP A 145 5.82 4.34 -10.51
N ILE A 146 6.83 3.68 -11.08
CA ILE A 146 7.91 3.03 -10.33
C ILE A 146 9.13 3.96 -10.35
N VAL A 147 9.58 4.40 -9.18
CA VAL A 147 10.76 5.29 -9.11
C VAL A 147 12.06 4.47 -9.18
N PRO A 148 13.17 5.09 -9.61
CA PRO A 148 14.48 4.44 -9.63
C PRO A 148 14.90 3.91 -8.25
N VAL A 149 15.69 2.83 -8.23
CA VAL A 149 16.31 2.32 -7.00
C VAL A 149 17.13 3.42 -6.33
N GLY A 150 17.01 3.55 -5.01
CA GLY A 150 17.64 4.62 -4.24
C GLY A 150 16.82 5.92 -4.15
N ILE A 151 15.72 6.04 -4.89
CA ILE A 151 14.77 7.14 -4.76
C ILE A 151 13.61 6.71 -3.86
N TYR A 152 13.24 7.58 -2.94
CA TYR A 152 12.16 7.34 -1.97
C TYR A 152 11.00 8.28 -2.26
N PRO A 153 9.78 7.74 -2.50
CA PRO A 153 8.65 8.57 -2.90
C PRO A 153 8.14 9.42 -1.73
N SER A 154 7.67 10.63 -2.04
CA SER A 154 7.06 11.55 -1.08
C SER A 154 5.57 11.71 -1.37
N THR A 155 4.74 11.75 -0.32
CA THR A 155 3.29 11.96 -0.45
C THR A 155 2.92 13.24 -1.23
N LYS A 156 3.76 14.28 -1.15
CA LYS A 156 3.52 15.53 -1.89
C LYS A 156 3.59 15.38 -3.41
N TRP A 157 4.28 14.35 -3.92
CA TRP A 157 4.43 14.13 -5.36
C TRP A 157 3.15 13.60 -6.00
N VAL A 158 2.31 12.93 -5.24
CA VAL A 158 1.05 12.32 -5.69
C VAL A 158 -0.20 13.05 -5.18
N ARG A 159 -0.02 14.08 -4.33
CA ARG A 159 -1.12 14.84 -3.78
C ARG A 159 -1.96 15.48 -4.89
N HIS A 160 -3.29 15.32 -4.82
CA HIS A 160 -4.28 15.77 -5.81
C HIS A 160 -4.17 15.06 -7.17
N THR A 161 -3.57 13.88 -7.21
CA THR A 161 -3.50 13.03 -8.42
C THR A 161 -4.11 11.66 -8.15
N ASN A 162 -4.46 10.93 -9.24
CA ASN A 162 -4.86 9.53 -9.18
C ASN A 162 -3.66 8.57 -9.32
N LYS A 163 -2.45 9.05 -9.07
CA LYS A 163 -1.22 8.25 -9.20
C LYS A 163 -0.85 7.57 -7.89
N ILE A 164 -0.17 6.45 -8.05
CA ILE A 164 0.60 5.80 -7.00
C ILE A 164 2.07 5.80 -7.44
N MET A 165 2.98 6.16 -6.54
CA MET A 165 4.42 6.01 -6.77
C MET A 165 4.97 4.94 -5.86
N ILE A 166 5.78 4.05 -6.45
CA ILE A 166 6.32 2.85 -5.79
C ILE A 166 7.85 2.87 -5.83
N SER A 167 8.47 2.54 -4.71
CA SER A 167 9.90 2.27 -4.59
C SER A 167 10.14 0.87 -4.02
N VAL A 168 11.19 0.23 -4.52
CA VAL A 168 11.63 -1.10 -4.08
C VAL A 168 13.08 -1.00 -3.62
N GLN A 169 13.36 -1.54 -2.43
CA GLN A 169 14.70 -1.65 -1.87
C GLN A 169 14.92 -3.05 -1.31
N VAL A 170 16.16 -3.52 -1.27
CA VAL A 170 16.54 -4.80 -0.67
C VAL A 170 17.66 -4.57 0.33
N ASP A 171 17.44 -4.98 1.56
CA ASP A 171 18.49 -5.03 2.59
C ASP A 171 19.14 -6.41 2.58
N LYS A 172 20.25 -6.53 1.88
CA LYS A 172 21.02 -7.78 1.74
C LYS A 172 21.56 -8.32 3.08
N ARG A 173 21.69 -7.47 4.11
CA ARG A 173 22.21 -7.87 5.42
C ARG A 173 21.26 -8.82 6.15
N ASN A 174 19.96 -8.70 5.89
CA ASN A 174 18.92 -9.47 6.58
C ASN A 174 17.94 -10.18 5.64
N GLY A 175 18.16 -10.11 4.31
CA GLY A 175 17.33 -10.75 3.29
C GLY A 175 15.91 -10.17 3.18
N ARG A 176 15.71 -8.90 3.58
CA ARG A 176 14.39 -8.25 3.50
C ARG A 176 14.28 -7.34 2.30
N ILE A 177 13.11 -7.42 1.68
CA ILE A 177 12.64 -6.40 0.74
C ILE A 177 11.88 -5.33 1.52
N VAL A 178 12.11 -4.07 1.17
CA VAL A 178 11.38 -2.92 1.68
C VAL A 178 10.66 -2.27 0.51
N LEU A 179 9.34 -2.37 0.52
CA LEU A 179 8.46 -1.83 -0.50
C LEU A 179 7.80 -0.56 0.04
N MET A 180 7.84 0.51 -0.72
CA MET A 180 7.22 1.77 -0.31
C MET A 180 6.26 2.24 -1.39
N SER A 181 5.10 2.72 -0.96
CA SER A 181 4.13 3.35 -1.84
C SER A 181 3.59 4.65 -1.25
N VAL A 182 3.32 5.61 -2.12
CA VAL A 182 2.61 6.84 -1.75
C VAL A 182 1.41 7.05 -2.64
N ILE A 183 0.31 7.50 -2.06
CA ILE A 183 -0.96 7.86 -2.75
C ILE A 183 -1.57 9.11 -2.15
N ASP A 184 -2.45 9.78 -2.90
CA ASP A 184 -3.48 10.64 -2.32
C ASP A 184 -4.61 9.75 -1.78
N ASN A 185 -4.85 9.78 -0.47
CA ASN A 185 -5.79 8.89 0.20
C ASN A 185 -7.25 9.13 -0.18
N LEU A 186 -7.61 10.31 -0.70
CA LEU A 186 -8.97 10.64 -1.14
C LEU A 186 -9.17 10.44 -2.64
N LEU A 187 -8.10 10.51 -3.46
CA LEU A 187 -8.17 10.24 -4.90
C LEU A 187 -7.84 8.77 -5.18
N LYS A 188 -6.57 8.42 -5.38
CA LYS A 188 -6.18 7.03 -5.65
C LYS A 188 -6.63 6.07 -4.56
N GLY A 189 -6.65 6.52 -3.31
CA GLY A 189 -7.08 5.71 -2.17
C GLY A 189 -8.59 5.54 -2.02
N GLN A 190 -9.43 6.26 -2.76
CA GLN A 190 -10.89 6.21 -2.65
C GLN A 190 -11.60 6.52 -3.96
N ALA A 191 -11.86 7.80 -4.28
CA ALA A 191 -12.67 8.18 -5.44
C ALA A 191 -12.05 7.73 -6.77
N GLY A 192 -10.74 7.83 -6.91
CA GLY A 192 -10.03 7.46 -8.14
C GLY A 192 -9.93 5.95 -8.39
N GLN A 193 -10.23 5.12 -7.39
CA GLN A 193 -10.40 3.67 -7.58
C GLN A 193 -11.85 3.31 -7.92
N ALA A 194 -12.79 4.20 -7.61
CA ALA A 194 -14.21 3.98 -7.86
C ALA A 194 -14.64 4.37 -9.29
N ILE A 195 -13.89 5.27 -9.93
CA ILE A 195 -14.13 5.77 -11.29
C ILE A 195 -13.34 4.95 -12.31
#